data_f66fd32def1b358c00d3cd881685b4f2
#
_entry.id   f66fd32def1b358c00d3cd881685b4f2
#
_cell.length_a   1.000
_cell.length_b   1.000
_cell.length_c   1.000
_cell.angle_alpha   90.00
_cell.angle_beta   90.00
_cell.angle_gamma   90.00
#
_symmetry.space_group_name_H-M   'P 1'
#
loop_
_entity.id
_entity.type
_entity.pdbx_description
1 polymer ?
#
loop_
_entity_poly.entity_id
_entity_poly.type
_entity_poly.pdbx_seq_one_letter_code
_entity_poly.pdbx_strand_id
1 'polypeptide(L)'
;MRDDSIDIARALQRPVVFGATTFDMGRLFNSMVVADVDGNIKHIYSKSHLVPFGEYSPLGILPSPVNLSRGNGPDILDVDGFVFAPAVCYEVIFSGALLPDNADGVFAIVNITNDNWFGNTPGVYQHLDMVRRYAIESGLPIIRANYSGISAFVSADGTVMSSLPVGEQGVLDGIVFGANN
;
A
#
# COMPACT_ATOMS: atom_id res chain seq x y z
N MET A 1 -11.91 -18.47 4.79
CA MET A 1 -11.58 -17.53 5.89
C MET A 1 -12.44 -16.30 5.65
N ARG A 2 -13.41 -16.00 6.54
CA ARG A 2 -14.09 -14.71 6.48
C ARG A 2 -13.02 -13.67 6.82
N ASP A 3 -12.81 -12.74 5.92
CA ASP A 3 -11.88 -11.64 6.16
C ASP A 3 -12.65 -10.57 6.94
N ASP A 4 -12.25 -10.34 8.20
CA ASP A 4 -12.86 -9.34 9.08
C ASP A 4 -12.91 -7.94 8.43
N SER A 5 -11.99 -7.66 7.49
CA SER A 5 -11.94 -6.41 6.72
C SER A 5 -13.18 -6.20 5.85
N ILE A 6 -13.76 -7.27 5.29
CA ILE A 6 -15.00 -7.20 4.51
C ILE A 6 -16.20 -6.88 5.43
N ASP A 7 -16.24 -7.47 6.61
CA ASP A 7 -17.29 -7.18 7.59
C ASP A 7 -17.17 -5.75 8.14
N ILE A 8 -15.95 -5.21 8.23
CA ILE A 8 -15.70 -3.79 8.57
C ILE A 8 -16.29 -2.86 7.50
N ALA A 9 -16.11 -3.13 6.21
CA ALA A 9 -16.66 -2.31 5.14
C ALA A 9 -18.20 -2.19 5.25
N ARG A 10 -18.86 -3.31 5.51
CA ARG A 10 -20.32 -3.37 5.75
C ARG A 10 -20.76 -2.59 6.99
N ALA A 11 -20.03 -2.77 8.09
CA ALA A 11 -20.33 -2.10 9.35
C ALA A 11 -20.16 -0.59 9.29
N LEU A 12 -19.12 -0.12 8.60
CA LEU A 12 -18.83 1.29 8.43
C LEU A 12 -19.66 1.95 7.32
N GLN A 13 -20.28 1.16 6.44
CA GLN A 13 -20.92 1.65 5.20
C GLN A 13 -19.96 2.54 4.39
N ARG A 14 -18.72 2.09 4.29
CA ARG A 14 -17.63 2.76 3.57
C ARG A 14 -16.78 1.74 2.82
N PRO A 15 -16.22 2.08 1.65
CA PRO A 15 -15.21 1.25 1.03
C PRO A 15 -14.00 1.10 1.94
N VAL A 16 -13.37 -0.07 1.91
CA VAL A 16 -12.18 -0.38 2.69
C VAL A 16 -11.07 -0.89 1.80
N VAL A 17 -9.87 -0.37 2.00
CA VAL A 17 -8.64 -0.84 1.36
C VAL A 17 -7.79 -1.53 2.41
N PHE A 18 -7.37 -2.78 2.15
CA PHE A 18 -6.59 -3.57 3.10
C PHE A 18 -5.59 -4.50 2.41
N GLY A 19 -4.60 -4.96 3.18
CA GLY A 19 -3.61 -5.93 2.73
C GLY A 19 -4.05 -7.37 2.99
N ALA A 20 -3.84 -8.25 2.02
CA ALA A 20 -4.11 -9.67 2.15
C ALA A 20 -3.15 -10.52 1.32
N THR A 21 -2.92 -11.76 1.76
CA THR A 21 -2.36 -12.77 0.88
C THR A 21 -3.49 -13.37 0.05
N THR A 22 -3.37 -13.23 -1.27
CA THR A 22 -4.35 -13.79 -2.21
C THR A 22 -3.79 -15.01 -2.93
N PHE A 23 -4.70 -15.88 -3.38
CA PHE A 23 -4.35 -17.09 -4.09
C PHE A 23 -5.09 -17.14 -5.42
N ASP A 24 -4.34 -17.28 -6.51
CA ASP A 24 -4.89 -17.40 -7.86
C ASP A 24 -4.06 -18.36 -8.71
N MET A 25 -4.72 -19.27 -9.42
CA MET A 25 -4.12 -20.26 -10.32
C MET A 25 -2.91 -21.01 -9.72
N GLY A 26 -3.00 -21.41 -8.46
CA GLY A 26 -1.91 -22.12 -7.78
C GLY A 26 -0.78 -21.24 -7.27
N ARG A 27 -0.92 -19.91 -7.33
CA ARG A 27 0.10 -18.93 -6.93
C ARG A 27 -0.38 -18.06 -5.77
N LEU A 28 0.54 -17.71 -4.90
CA LEU A 28 0.31 -16.80 -3.77
C LEU A 28 0.82 -15.41 -4.12
N PHE A 29 0.08 -14.38 -3.73
CA PHE A 29 0.42 -12.98 -3.94
C PHE A 29 0.28 -12.18 -2.64
N ASN A 30 1.12 -11.17 -2.48
CA ASN A 30 0.93 -10.11 -1.51
C ASN A 30 0.10 -9.02 -2.20
N SER A 31 -1.10 -8.76 -1.70
CA SER A 31 -2.07 -7.96 -2.44
C SER A 31 -2.70 -6.85 -1.60
N MET A 32 -3.06 -5.77 -2.28
CA MET A 32 -4.02 -4.78 -1.82
C MET A 32 -5.38 -5.16 -2.35
N VAL A 33 -6.35 -5.22 -1.46
CA VAL A 33 -7.74 -5.55 -1.78
C VAL A 33 -8.62 -4.35 -1.49
N VAL A 34 -9.55 -4.08 -2.39
CA VAL A 34 -10.57 -3.04 -2.24
C VAL A 34 -11.94 -3.70 -2.14
N ALA A 35 -12.64 -3.44 -1.05
CA ALA A 35 -14.02 -3.85 -0.86
C ALA A 35 -14.96 -2.62 -0.86
N ASP A 36 -16.13 -2.76 -1.51
CA ASP A 36 -17.17 -1.74 -1.46
C ASP A 36 -17.95 -1.75 -0.15
N VAL A 37 -18.91 -0.84 -0.02
CA VAL A 37 -19.77 -0.71 1.18
C VAL A 37 -20.57 -1.97 1.51
N ASP A 38 -20.86 -2.80 0.51
CA ASP A 38 -21.58 -4.08 0.67
C ASP A 38 -20.62 -5.24 0.97
N GLY A 39 -19.30 -4.98 1.01
CA GLY A 39 -18.26 -5.97 1.22
C GLY A 39 -17.96 -6.81 -0.02
N ASN A 40 -18.32 -6.37 -1.23
CA ASN A 40 -17.89 -7.04 -2.44
C ASN A 40 -16.50 -6.58 -2.83
N ILE A 41 -15.65 -7.51 -3.22
CA ILE A 41 -14.31 -7.19 -3.71
C ILE A 41 -14.42 -6.55 -5.09
N LYS A 42 -13.97 -5.30 -5.20
CA LYS A 42 -13.96 -4.53 -6.45
C LYS A 42 -12.63 -4.64 -7.18
N HIS A 43 -11.53 -4.56 -6.43
CA HIS A 43 -10.20 -4.61 -7.02
C HIS A 43 -9.26 -5.46 -6.17
N ILE A 44 -8.32 -6.11 -6.84
CA ILE A 44 -7.18 -6.79 -6.23
C ILE A 44 -5.94 -6.36 -7.01
N TYR A 45 -5.08 -5.59 -6.37
CA TYR A 45 -3.75 -5.30 -6.89
C TYR A 45 -2.74 -6.23 -6.24
N SER A 46 -1.99 -6.98 -7.04
CA SER A 46 -0.93 -7.86 -6.55
C SER A 46 0.43 -7.18 -6.70
N LYS A 47 1.19 -7.16 -5.61
CA LYS A 47 2.52 -6.56 -5.53
C LYS A 47 3.42 -7.01 -6.69
N SER A 48 3.97 -6.05 -7.42
CA SER A 48 4.81 -6.30 -8.58
C SER A 48 6.30 -6.36 -8.27
N HIS A 49 6.77 -5.61 -7.26
CA HIS A 49 8.17 -5.57 -6.83
C HIS A 49 8.35 -6.33 -5.53
N LEU A 50 8.71 -7.61 -5.64
CA LEU A 50 8.92 -8.49 -4.47
C LEU A 50 10.28 -8.25 -3.82
N VAL A 51 10.34 -8.43 -2.50
CA VAL A 51 11.58 -8.37 -1.71
C VAL A 51 12.40 -9.65 -1.95
N PRO A 52 13.61 -9.53 -2.54
CA PRO A 52 14.49 -10.68 -2.69
C PRO A 52 14.80 -11.34 -1.35
N PHE A 53 14.85 -12.65 -1.30
CA PHE A 53 15.10 -13.50 -0.12
C PHE A 53 14.04 -13.42 0.99
N GLY A 54 13.18 -12.41 0.99
CA GLY A 54 12.04 -12.29 1.91
C GLY A 54 10.76 -12.87 1.33
N GLU A 55 10.41 -12.47 0.12
CA GLU A 55 9.16 -12.87 -0.54
C GLU A 55 9.36 -13.88 -1.67
N TYR A 56 10.56 -13.98 -2.22
CA TYR A 56 10.92 -14.99 -3.21
C TYR A 56 12.42 -15.33 -3.13
N SER A 57 12.80 -16.50 -3.65
CA SER A 57 14.20 -16.92 -3.76
C SER A 57 14.71 -16.59 -5.18
N PRO A 58 15.64 -15.62 -5.32
CA PRO A 58 16.32 -15.43 -6.59
C PRO A 58 17.07 -16.71 -7.00
N LEU A 59 16.87 -17.17 -8.22
CA LEU A 59 17.50 -18.37 -8.79
C LEU A 59 17.24 -19.70 -8.04
N GLY A 60 16.33 -19.71 -7.06
CA GLY A 60 16.06 -20.91 -6.25
C GLY A 60 17.22 -21.37 -5.36
N ILE A 61 18.24 -20.52 -5.14
CA ILE A 61 19.49 -20.88 -4.44
C ILE A 61 19.29 -20.96 -2.93
N LEU A 62 18.46 -20.09 -2.36
CA LEU A 62 18.18 -20.07 -0.94
C LEU A 62 16.66 -20.19 -0.69
N PRO A 63 16.23 -20.92 0.35
CA PRO A 63 14.82 -20.97 0.68
C PRO A 63 14.31 -19.58 1.07
N SER A 64 13.19 -19.15 0.50
CA SER A 64 12.41 -18.01 1.00
C SER A 64 11.41 -18.51 2.03
N PRO A 65 11.14 -17.75 3.12
CA PRO A 65 10.10 -18.10 4.08
C PRO A 65 8.72 -18.24 3.43
N VAL A 66 8.48 -17.47 2.37
CA VAL A 66 7.25 -17.47 1.57
C VAL A 66 7.68 -17.42 0.10
N ASN A 67 7.00 -18.15 -0.76
CA ASN A 67 7.26 -18.09 -2.19
C ASN A 67 6.10 -17.38 -2.89
N LEU A 68 6.17 -16.05 -2.90
CA LEU A 68 5.16 -15.21 -3.53
C LEU A 68 5.42 -15.03 -5.02
N SER A 69 4.36 -14.82 -5.76
CA SER A 69 4.41 -14.50 -7.19
C SER A 69 4.30 -12.99 -7.41
N ARG A 70 4.92 -12.52 -8.48
CA ARG A 70 4.81 -11.13 -8.90
C ARG A 70 3.46 -10.85 -9.54
N GLY A 71 2.89 -9.68 -9.22
CA GLY A 71 1.76 -9.09 -9.94
C GLY A 71 2.18 -8.50 -11.29
N ASN A 72 1.20 -7.98 -12.02
CA ASN A 72 1.38 -7.55 -13.41
C ASN A 72 2.06 -6.18 -13.59
N GLY A 73 2.31 -5.44 -12.52
CA GLY A 73 2.92 -4.11 -12.57
C GLY A 73 1.99 -3.00 -12.05
N PRO A 74 2.34 -1.74 -12.33
CA PRO A 74 1.57 -0.61 -11.82
C PRO A 74 0.12 -0.62 -12.31
N ASP A 75 -0.78 -0.13 -11.47
CA ASP A 75 -2.22 -0.11 -11.73
C ASP A 75 -2.84 1.18 -11.21
N ILE A 76 -4.05 1.48 -11.62
CA ILE A 76 -4.87 2.58 -11.11
C ILE A 76 -6.20 1.98 -10.67
N LEU A 77 -6.57 2.26 -9.44
CA LEU A 77 -7.81 1.78 -8.85
C LEU A 77 -8.79 2.94 -8.67
N ASP A 78 -10.06 2.68 -8.94
CA ASP A 78 -11.15 3.62 -8.72
C ASP A 78 -12.12 3.03 -7.70
N VAL A 79 -12.39 3.80 -6.66
CA VAL A 79 -13.35 3.46 -5.61
C VAL A 79 -14.32 4.62 -5.43
N ASP A 80 -15.48 4.50 -6.03
CA ASP A 80 -16.55 5.51 -5.98
C ASP A 80 -16.05 6.92 -6.39
N GLY A 81 -15.19 6.99 -7.41
CA GLY A 81 -14.61 8.24 -7.93
C GLY A 81 -13.33 8.68 -7.22
N PHE A 82 -12.88 7.96 -6.18
CA PHE A 82 -11.55 8.16 -5.62
C PHE A 82 -10.53 7.31 -6.39
N VAL A 83 -9.82 7.96 -7.31
CA VAL A 83 -8.82 7.33 -8.18
C VAL A 83 -7.46 7.38 -7.53
N PHE A 84 -6.82 6.23 -7.34
CA PHE A 84 -5.52 6.16 -6.68
C PHE A 84 -4.61 5.08 -7.26
N ALA A 85 -3.29 5.27 -7.08
CA ALA A 85 -2.29 4.27 -7.39
C ALA A 85 -2.01 3.40 -6.15
N PRO A 86 -2.08 2.06 -6.26
CA PRO A 86 -1.75 1.17 -5.17
C PRO A 86 -0.25 0.99 -5.00
N ALA A 87 0.21 0.88 -3.76
CA ALA A 87 1.59 0.55 -3.43
C ALA A 87 1.62 -0.41 -2.22
N VAL A 88 2.22 -1.58 -2.40
CA VAL A 88 2.31 -2.57 -1.32
C VAL A 88 3.72 -2.61 -0.75
N CYS A 89 3.82 -2.31 0.56
CA CYS A 89 5.05 -2.35 1.32
C CYS A 89 6.11 -1.42 0.69
N TYR A 90 7.29 -1.95 0.39
CA TYR A 90 8.43 -1.18 -0.03
C TYR A 90 8.41 -0.77 -1.52
N GLU A 91 7.33 -1.04 -2.24
CA GLU A 91 7.18 -0.56 -3.63
C GLU A 91 7.37 0.96 -3.75
N VAL A 92 7.01 1.71 -2.72
CA VAL A 92 7.21 3.18 -2.66
C VAL A 92 8.66 3.64 -2.78
N ILE A 93 9.64 2.75 -2.68
CA ILE A 93 11.05 3.13 -2.85
C ILE A 93 11.49 3.17 -4.32
N PHE A 94 10.70 2.58 -5.23
CA PHE A 94 11.04 2.49 -6.64
C PHE A 94 10.44 3.67 -7.42
N SER A 95 11.25 4.68 -7.65
CA SER A 95 10.89 5.83 -8.47
C SER A 95 10.42 5.39 -9.87
N GLY A 96 9.28 5.92 -10.31
CA GLY A 96 8.73 5.65 -11.64
C GLY A 96 8.11 4.27 -11.85
N ALA A 97 8.04 3.42 -10.82
CA ALA A 97 7.53 2.05 -10.96
C ALA A 97 6.08 1.87 -10.49
N LEU A 98 5.48 2.86 -9.82
CA LEU A 98 4.13 2.76 -9.25
C LEU A 98 3.05 3.40 -10.11
N LEU A 99 3.42 4.32 -10.99
CA LEU A 99 2.49 5.01 -11.86
C LEU A 99 2.65 4.49 -13.29
N PRO A 100 1.57 4.04 -13.93
CA PRO A 100 1.60 3.74 -15.35
C PRO A 100 1.70 5.04 -16.17
N ASP A 101 2.09 4.93 -17.44
CA ASP A 101 2.27 6.09 -18.35
C ASP A 101 0.98 6.92 -18.51
N ASN A 102 -0.19 6.35 -18.27
CA ASN A 102 -1.51 6.99 -18.37
C ASN A 102 -2.10 7.29 -16.98
N ALA A 103 -1.31 7.78 -16.05
CA ALA A 103 -1.73 8.06 -14.67
C ALA A 103 -2.54 9.37 -14.52
N ASP A 104 -3.12 9.89 -15.61
CA ASP A 104 -3.97 11.07 -15.56
C ASP A 104 -5.18 10.86 -14.65
N GLY A 105 -5.45 11.84 -13.79
CA GLY A 105 -6.58 11.79 -12.86
C GLY A 105 -6.33 11.01 -11.57
N VAL A 106 -5.13 10.46 -11.35
CA VAL A 106 -4.76 9.87 -10.05
C VAL A 106 -4.71 10.96 -8.99
N PHE A 107 -5.50 10.79 -7.94
CA PHE A 107 -5.63 11.75 -6.86
C PHE A 107 -4.56 11.56 -5.78
N ALA A 108 -4.23 10.31 -5.47
CA ALA A 108 -3.28 9.97 -4.39
C ALA A 108 -2.62 8.61 -4.66
N ILE A 109 -1.59 8.32 -3.89
CA ILE A 109 -1.03 6.97 -3.75
C ILE A 109 -1.52 6.40 -2.43
N VAL A 110 -2.03 5.17 -2.43
CA VAL A 110 -2.39 4.45 -1.22
C VAL A 110 -1.33 3.38 -0.96
N ASN A 111 -0.59 3.52 0.14
CA ASN A 111 0.45 2.60 0.54
C ASN A 111 0.02 1.80 1.77
N ILE A 112 -0.12 0.48 1.61
CA ILE A 112 -0.30 -0.45 2.72
C ILE A 112 0.99 -1.20 3.00
N THR A 113 1.37 -1.36 4.26
CA THR A 113 2.65 -1.96 4.60
C THR A 113 2.66 -2.59 5.98
N ASN A 114 3.66 -3.44 6.21
CA ASN A 114 4.02 -3.96 7.51
C ASN A 114 5.53 -3.82 7.70
N ASP A 115 5.94 -2.89 8.54
CA ASP A 115 7.35 -2.58 8.80
C ASP A 115 7.99 -3.46 9.89
N ASN A 116 7.30 -4.52 10.33
CA ASN A 116 7.83 -5.43 11.36
C ASN A 116 9.18 -6.07 10.97
N TRP A 117 9.48 -6.10 9.67
CA TRP A 117 10.77 -6.55 9.13
C TRP A 117 11.98 -5.74 9.65
N PHE A 118 11.76 -4.46 9.96
CA PHE A 118 12.80 -3.58 10.43
C PHE A 118 13.05 -3.70 11.93
N GLY A 119 12.14 -4.31 12.70
CA GLY A 119 12.25 -4.39 14.16
C GLY A 119 12.46 -3.02 14.80
N ASN A 120 13.25 -2.97 15.88
CA ASN A 120 13.57 -1.72 16.59
C ASN A 120 14.79 -1.00 15.96
N THR A 121 14.79 -0.80 14.65
CA THR A 121 15.89 -0.13 13.95
C THR A 121 15.42 1.19 13.33
N PRO A 122 16.34 2.08 12.93
CA PRO A 122 15.99 3.29 12.16
C PRO A 122 15.30 3.02 10.82
N GLY A 123 15.25 1.76 10.36
CA GLY A 123 14.65 1.36 9.08
C GLY A 123 13.22 1.81 8.89
N VAL A 124 12.42 1.85 9.97
CA VAL A 124 11.02 2.34 9.92
C VAL A 124 10.96 3.82 9.53
N TYR A 125 11.85 4.65 10.08
CA TYR A 125 11.93 6.08 9.76
C TYR A 125 12.48 6.31 8.36
N GLN A 126 13.51 5.54 7.96
CA GLN A 126 14.07 5.58 6.61
C GLN A 126 13.01 5.20 5.56
N HIS A 127 12.16 4.21 5.87
CA HIS A 127 11.07 3.82 4.98
C HIS A 127 10.03 4.94 4.84
N LEU A 128 9.70 5.66 5.93
CA LEU A 128 8.84 6.85 5.84
C LEU A 128 9.51 7.97 5.03
N ASP A 129 10.82 8.18 5.15
CA ASP A 129 11.53 9.17 4.36
C ASP A 129 11.50 8.84 2.85
N MET A 130 11.53 7.55 2.48
CA MET A 130 11.32 7.14 1.09
C MET A 130 9.90 7.43 0.60
N VAL A 131 8.88 7.25 1.46
CA VAL A 131 7.50 7.65 1.15
C VAL A 131 7.40 9.15 0.88
N ARG A 132 8.01 9.99 1.75
CA ARG A 132 8.05 11.45 1.59
C ARG A 132 8.74 11.87 0.28
N ARG A 133 9.88 11.23 0.01
CA ARG A 133 10.60 11.43 -1.24
C ARG A 133 9.73 11.09 -2.45
N TYR A 134 9.02 9.96 -2.41
CA TYR A 134 8.19 9.54 -3.53
C TYR A 134 6.97 10.46 -3.72
N ALA A 135 6.40 11.02 -2.64
CA ALA A 135 5.38 12.05 -2.74
C ALA A 135 5.86 13.27 -3.52
N ILE A 136 7.09 13.74 -3.24
CA ILE A 136 7.73 14.87 -3.96
C ILE A 136 7.96 14.51 -5.43
N GLU A 137 8.51 13.33 -5.71
CA GLU A 137 8.84 12.89 -7.06
C GLU A 137 7.60 12.70 -7.95
N SER A 138 6.53 12.15 -7.38
CA SER A 138 5.28 11.93 -8.10
C SER A 138 4.37 13.17 -8.17
N GLY A 139 4.58 14.14 -7.28
CA GLY A 139 3.66 15.26 -7.10
C GLY A 139 2.30 14.85 -6.54
N LEU A 140 2.18 13.65 -5.95
CA LEU A 140 0.94 13.10 -5.42
C LEU A 140 1.04 12.93 -3.89
N PRO A 141 -0.05 13.19 -3.15
CA PRO A 141 -0.11 12.86 -1.74
C PRO A 141 -0.12 11.35 -1.53
N ILE A 142 0.40 10.90 -0.38
CA ILE A 142 0.43 9.47 -0.04
C ILE A 142 -0.34 9.23 1.25
N ILE A 143 -1.30 8.30 1.18
CA ILE A 143 -2.03 7.77 2.32
C ILE A 143 -1.37 6.45 2.71
N ARG A 144 -0.70 6.44 3.86
CA ARG A 144 0.04 5.26 4.32
C ARG A 144 -0.62 4.63 5.53
N ALA A 145 -1.03 3.37 5.41
CA ALA A 145 -1.46 2.52 6.51
C ALA A 145 -0.39 1.46 6.79
N ASN A 146 0.13 1.44 8.03
CA ASN A 146 1.22 0.57 8.43
C ASN A 146 0.81 -0.26 9.65
N TYR A 147 0.96 -1.58 9.56
CA TYR A 147 0.56 -2.50 10.63
C TYR A 147 1.43 -2.36 11.90
N SER A 148 2.73 -2.12 11.76
CA SER A 148 3.67 -2.09 12.89
C SER A 148 4.58 -0.86 12.94
N GLY A 149 4.61 -0.09 11.86
CA GLY A 149 5.44 1.11 11.73
C GLY A 149 4.62 2.40 11.82
N ILE A 150 5.03 3.41 11.05
CA ILE A 150 4.39 4.72 11.06
C ILE A 150 3.29 4.77 9.99
N SER A 151 2.03 4.96 10.41
CA SER A 151 0.95 5.35 9.51
C SER A 151 0.94 6.86 9.35
N ALA A 152 0.67 7.38 8.15
CA ALA A 152 0.77 8.81 7.90
C ALA A 152 -0.07 9.27 6.70
N PHE A 153 -0.51 10.52 6.74
CA PHE A 153 -0.86 11.30 5.56
C PHE A 153 0.33 12.18 5.18
N VAL A 154 0.80 12.04 3.95
CA VAL A 154 1.92 12.80 3.41
C VAL A 154 1.43 13.61 2.23
N SER A 155 1.63 14.93 2.25
CA SER A 155 1.27 15.81 1.15
C SER A 155 2.22 15.65 -0.05
N ALA A 156 1.83 16.17 -1.20
CA ALA A 156 2.61 16.08 -2.44
C ALA A 156 4.01 16.74 -2.35
N ASP A 157 4.21 17.66 -1.41
CA ASP A 157 5.52 18.27 -1.12
C ASP A 157 6.37 17.48 -0.10
N GLY A 158 5.92 16.27 0.29
CA GLY A 158 6.59 15.40 1.24
C GLY A 158 6.42 15.78 2.71
N THR A 159 5.55 16.74 3.03
CA THR A 159 5.25 17.09 4.42
C THR A 159 4.37 16.02 5.07
N VAL A 160 4.75 15.52 6.25
CA VAL A 160 3.90 14.65 7.06
C VAL A 160 2.85 15.50 7.75
N MET A 161 1.62 15.42 7.28
CA MET A 161 0.49 16.22 7.79
C MET A 161 -0.03 15.68 9.12
N SER A 162 -0.11 14.37 9.24
CA SER A 162 -0.47 13.67 10.47
C SER A 162 0.09 12.26 10.47
N SER A 163 0.33 11.69 11.65
CA SER A 163 0.87 10.35 11.77
C SER A 163 0.48 9.65 13.06
N LEU A 164 0.45 8.31 13.02
CA LEU A 164 0.49 7.42 14.18
C LEU A 164 1.92 6.87 14.30
N PRO A 165 2.57 7.05 15.45
CA PRO A 165 3.94 6.60 15.65
C PRO A 165 4.06 5.08 15.75
N VAL A 166 5.32 4.59 15.74
CA VAL A 166 5.64 3.17 15.91
C VAL A 166 5.08 2.64 17.22
N GLY A 167 4.39 1.51 17.16
CA GLY A 167 3.87 0.81 18.34
C GLY A 167 2.55 1.35 18.88
N GLU A 168 2.01 2.41 18.29
CA GLU A 168 0.69 2.89 18.63
C GLU A 168 -0.38 2.31 17.70
N GLN A 169 -1.50 1.90 18.30
CA GLN A 169 -2.69 1.47 17.57
C GLN A 169 -3.75 2.56 17.65
N GLY A 170 -4.38 2.87 16.52
CA GLY A 170 -5.41 3.89 16.48
C GLY A 170 -5.99 4.11 15.12
N VAL A 171 -6.87 5.10 15.04
CA VAL A 171 -7.44 5.62 13.80
C VAL A 171 -6.81 6.99 13.54
N LEU A 172 -6.40 7.21 12.31
CA LEU A 172 -5.90 8.48 11.84
C LEU A 172 -6.86 9.03 10.79
N ASP A 173 -7.56 10.08 11.14
CA ASP A 173 -8.43 10.81 10.22
C ASP A 173 -7.67 11.96 9.57
N GLY A 174 -7.94 12.22 8.30
CA GLY A 174 -7.29 13.28 7.57
C GLY A 174 -8.00 13.68 6.29
N ILE A 175 -7.66 14.86 5.81
CA ILE A 175 -8.08 15.36 4.50
C ILE A 175 -6.86 15.37 3.60
N VAL A 176 -7.00 14.79 2.43
CA VAL A 176 -5.95 14.75 1.41
C VAL A 176 -6.35 15.69 0.28
N PHE A 177 -5.44 16.57 -0.10
CA PHE A 177 -5.63 17.48 -1.22
C PHE A 177 -4.87 16.93 -2.43
N GLY A 178 -5.55 16.76 -3.56
CA GLY A 178 -4.91 16.38 -4.81
C GLY A 178 -3.94 17.46 -5.31
N ALA A 179 -3.02 17.08 -6.18
CA ALA A 179 -1.92 17.93 -6.66
C ALA A 179 -2.36 19.24 -7.39
N ASN A 180 -3.64 19.41 -7.69
CA ASN A 180 -4.19 20.54 -8.46
C ASN A 180 -5.17 21.41 -7.67
N ASN A 181 -5.15 21.40 -6.35
CA ASN A 181 -5.97 22.28 -5.51
C ASN A 181 -5.11 23.18 -4.65
#